data_87a52e13eb9c708f245b23221423ba98
#
_entry.id   87a52e13eb9c708f245b23221423ba98
#
_cell.length_a   1.000
_cell.length_b   1.000
_cell.length_c   1.000
_cell.angle_alpha   90.00
_cell.angle_beta   90.00
_cell.angle_gamma   90.00
#
_symmetry.space_group_name_H-M   'P 1'
#
loop_
_entity.id
_entity.type
_entity.pdbx_description
1 polymer ?
#
loop_
_entity_poly.entity_id
_entity_poly.type
_entity_poly.pdbx_seq_one_letter_code
_entity_poly.pdbx_strand_id
1 'polypeptide(L)'
;MHNGEKSNKCNQCDYASSQAGDLRKHLKIHSGEKSNKCNQCDFASVEAGDLRRHLKMHSGEKSNKCNQCNYASFQASKLRIHLKMHSGEKSNKCNQCDYASTRADVLRTHLKTHSGEKSNKCNQCDYASSYASHLRTHLKMHSGEKSNKCNQCDSIQGVSRKR
;
A
#
# COMPACT_ATOMS: atom_id res chain seq x y z
N MET A 1 35.12 -14.98 9.73
CA MET A 1 33.72 -14.85 10.22
C MET A 1 33.63 -13.54 10.94
N HIS A 2 33.02 -12.51 10.33
CA HIS A 2 32.81 -11.24 11.02
C HIS A 2 31.62 -11.41 11.96
N ASN A 3 31.88 -11.49 13.26
CA ASN A 3 30.85 -11.35 14.30
C ASN A 3 30.25 -9.96 14.14
N GLY A 4 29.07 -9.89 13.59
CA GLY A 4 28.34 -8.65 13.36
C GLY A 4 27.76 -8.08 14.65
N GLU A 5 28.63 -7.82 15.63
CA GLU A 5 28.23 -7.19 16.87
C GLU A 5 27.71 -5.78 16.60
N LYS A 6 26.42 -5.57 16.86
CA LYS A 6 25.74 -4.29 16.65
C LYS A 6 26.03 -3.36 17.83
N SER A 7 27.20 -2.73 17.81
CA SER A 7 27.68 -1.87 18.90
C SER A 7 27.02 -0.49 18.95
N ASN A 8 26.49 0.00 17.83
CA ASN A 8 25.84 1.31 17.75
C ASN A 8 24.33 1.15 18.00
N LYS A 9 23.89 1.40 19.23
CA LYS A 9 22.50 1.23 19.67
C LYS A 9 21.76 2.57 19.69
N CYS A 10 20.50 2.56 19.29
CA CYS A 10 19.59 3.70 19.48
C CYS A 10 19.19 3.77 20.96
N ASN A 11 19.10 4.99 21.51
CA ASN A 11 18.62 5.22 22.88
C ASN A 11 17.11 5.42 22.99
N GLN A 12 16.39 5.44 21.83
CA GLN A 12 14.96 5.68 21.78
C GLN A 12 14.14 4.44 21.32
N CYS A 13 14.82 3.40 20.80
CA CYS A 13 14.17 2.15 20.38
C CYS A 13 15.20 1.02 20.30
N ASP A 14 14.74 -0.21 19.99
CA ASP A 14 15.58 -1.42 19.91
C ASP A 14 16.49 -1.49 18.67
N TYR A 15 16.57 -0.43 17.87
CA TYR A 15 17.43 -0.41 16.70
C TYR A 15 18.89 -0.41 17.07
N ALA A 16 19.68 -1.30 16.45
CA ALA A 16 21.13 -1.34 16.57
C ALA A 16 21.79 -1.67 15.23
N SER A 17 22.93 -1.05 14.96
CA SER A 17 23.72 -1.26 13.75
C SER A 17 25.19 -1.49 14.06
N SER A 18 25.89 -2.21 13.19
CA SER A 18 27.35 -2.35 13.23
C SER A 18 28.06 -1.07 12.75
N GLN A 19 27.35 -0.18 12.03
CA GLN A 19 27.90 1.06 11.47
C GLN A 19 27.31 2.29 12.16
N ALA A 20 28.15 3.20 12.64
CA ALA A 20 27.73 4.46 13.26
C ALA A 20 26.96 5.38 12.28
N GLY A 21 27.30 5.31 10.98
CA GLY A 21 26.59 6.05 9.94
C GLY A 21 25.11 5.65 9.80
N ASP A 22 24.81 4.36 9.95
CA ASP A 22 23.43 3.87 9.89
C ASP A 22 22.63 4.29 11.13
N LEU A 23 23.25 4.26 12.32
CA LEU A 23 22.63 4.78 13.53
C LEU A 23 22.33 6.29 13.38
N ARG A 24 23.25 7.07 12.82
CA ARG A 24 23.02 8.52 12.58
C ARG A 24 21.86 8.78 11.63
N LYS A 25 21.73 7.98 10.55
CA LYS A 25 20.57 8.04 9.65
C LYS A 25 19.28 7.64 10.35
N HIS A 26 19.33 6.59 11.17
CA HIS A 26 18.17 6.13 11.94
C HIS A 26 17.69 7.20 12.94
N LEU A 27 18.58 7.89 13.64
CA LEU A 27 18.22 8.95 14.60
C LEU A 27 17.42 10.10 13.95
N LYS A 28 17.65 10.37 12.66
CA LYS A 28 16.85 11.34 11.90
C LYS A 28 15.39 10.94 11.76
N ILE A 29 15.04 9.66 11.90
CA ILE A 29 13.65 9.19 11.90
C ILE A 29 12.95 9.68 13.18
N HIS A 30 13.62 9.63 14.31
CA HIS A 30 13.07 10.12 15.59
C HIS A 30 12.92 11.64 15.64
N SER A 31 13.90 12.38 15.09
CA SER A 31 13.83 13.84 15.01
C SER A 31 12.82 14.34 13.98
N GLY A 32 12.32 13.46 13.09
CA GLY A 32 11.43 13.86 12.01
C GLY A 32 12.09 14.75 10.94
N GLU A 33 13.41 14.93 10.99
CA GLU A 33 14.17 15.76 10.06
C GLU A 33 14.18 15.17 8.64
N LYS A 34 13.41 15.76 7.75
CA LYS A 34 13.35 15.40 6.33
C LYS A 34 14.09 16.43 5.50
N SER A 35 15.39 16.30 5.39
CA SER A 35 16.25 17.25 4.68
C SER A 35 16.18 17.18 3.17
N ASN A 36 15.71 16.05 2.61
CA ASN A 36 15.58 15.88 1.16
C ASN A 36 14.14 16.18 0.72
N LYS A 37 13.89 17.42 0.27
CA LYS A 37 12.57 17.91 -0.12
C LYS A 37 12.38 17.84 -1.63
N CYS A 38 11.19 17.47 -2.09
CA CYS A 38 10.78 17.62 -3.48
C CYS A 38 10.50 19.09 -3.78
N ASN A 39 10.88 19.55 -4.97
CA ASN A 39 10.60 20.91 -5.46
C ASN A 39 9.26 21.01 -6.21
N GLN A 40 8.57 19.88 -6.42
CA GLN A 40 7.32 19.82 -7.20
C GLN A 40 6.10 19.47 -6.36
N CYS A 41 6.29 19.03 -5.10
CA CYS A 41 5.20 18.71 -4.17
C CYS A 41 5.72 18.65 -2.72
N ASP A 42 4.83 18.45 -1.75
CA ASP A 42 5.15 18.41 -0.31
C ASP A 42 5.92 17.15 0.15
N PHE A 43 6.34 16.30 -0.77
CA PHE A 43 7.11 15.12 -0.40
C PHE A 43 8.48 15.49 0.14
N ALA A 44 8.84 14.94 1.29
CA ALA A 44 10.16 15.07 1.87
C ALA A 44 10.59 13.73 2.50
N SER A 45 11.88 13.42 2.45
CA SER A 45 12.47 12.20 2.98
C SER A 45 13.75 12.45 3.77
N VAL A 46 14.06 11.55 4.69
CA VAL A 46 15.35 11.49 5.40
C VAL A 46 16.47 11.08 4.42
N GLU A 47 16.18 10.17 3.49
CA GLU A 47 17.17 9.62 2.57
C GLU A 47 17.06 10.24 1.17
N ALA A 48 18.22 10.65 0.62
CA ALA A 48 18.29 11.19 -0.75
C ALA A 48 17.87 10.14 -1.81
N GLY A 49 18.08 8.84 -1.53
CA GLY A 49 17.63 7.74 -2.39
C GLY A 49 16.11 7.69 -2.55
N ASP A 50 15.37 7.97 -1.48
CA ASP A 50 13.92 8.02 -1.51
C ASP A 50 13.41 9.21 -2.31
N LEU A 51 14.03 10.39 -2.15
CA LEU A 51 13.70 11.55 -2.98
C LEU A 51 13.98 11.27 -4.46
N ARG A 52 15.13 10.67 -4.79
CA ARG A 52 15.47 10.32 -6.18
C ARG A 52 14.43 9.35 -6.77
N ARG A 53 13.98 8.37 -5.98
CA ARG A 53 12.93 7.44 -6.38
C ARG A 53 11.57 8.15 -6.57
N HIS A 54 11.24 9.08 -5.69
CA HIS A 54 10.04 9.88 -5.79
C HIS A 54 10.04 10.79 -7.04
N LEU A 55 11.15 11.44 -7.37
CA LEU A 55 11.26 12.30 -8.56
C LEU A 55 10.96 11.56 -9.86
N LYS A 56 11.24 10.25 -9.95
CA LYS A 56 10.85 9.43 -11.11
C LYS A 56 9.32 9.34 -11.31
N MET A 57 8.52 9.59 -10.26
CA MET A 57 7.06 9.64 -10.41
C MET A 57 6.61 10.91 -11.14
N HIS A 58 7.30 12.03 -10.94
CA HIS A 58 7.01 13.28 -11.66
C HIS A 58 7.42 13.20 -13.12
N SER A 59 8.54 12.56 -13.44
CA SER A 59 8.97 12.36 -14.85
C SER A 59 8.10 11.35 -15.62
N GLY A 60 7.28 10.55 -14.91
CA GLY A 60 6.47 9.51 -15.54
C GLY A 60 7.28 8.33 -16.08
N GLU A 61 8.59 8.32 -15.91
CA GLU A 61 9.50 7.33 -16.48
C GLU A 61 9.46 6.01 -15.70
N LYS A 62 8.69 5.04 -16.19
CA LYS A 62 8.62 3.67 -15.64
C LYS A 62 9.67 2.79 -16.29
N SER A 63 10.88 2.83 -15.76
CA SER A 63 12.03 2.09 -16.31
C SER A 63 11.98 0.56 -16.15
N ASN A 64 11.17 0.06 -15.19
CA ASN A 64 11.03 -1.39 -14.96
C ASN A 64 9.80 -1.91 -15.71
N LYS A 65 10.00 -2.41 -16.93
CA LYS A 65 8.94 -2.89 -17.83
C LYS A 65 8.81 -4.42 -17.74
N CYS A 66 7.58 -4.92 -17.77
CA CYS A 66 7.30 -6.35 -17.97
C CYS A 66 7.56 -6.72 -19.44
N ASN A 67 8.13 -7.90 -19.65
CA ASN A 67 8.34 -8.44 -21.01
C ASN A 67 7.15 -9.27 -21.53
N GLN A 68 6.15 -9.53 -20.66
CA GLN A 68 4.99 -10.38 -20.99
C GLN A 68 3.69 -9.57 -21.15
N CYS A 69 3.67 -8.31 -20.72
CA CYS A 69 2.49 -7.43 -20.84
C CYS A 69 2.90 -5.95 -20.73
N ASN A 70 1.94 -5.03 -20.89
CA ASN A 70 2.18 -3.58 -20.86
C ASN A 70 2.44 -3.00 -19.45
N TYR A 71 2.59 -3.86 -18.42
CA TYR A 71 2.86 -3.37 -17.08
C TYR A 71 4.27 -2.79 -16.97
N ALA A 72 4.37 -1.60 -16.37
CA ALA A 72 5.65 -0.97 -16.05
C ALA A 72 5.58 -0.28 -14.67
N SER A 73 6.71 -0.22 -13.97
CA SER A 73 6.81 0.34 -12.63
C SER A 73 8.06 1.20 -12.45
N PHE A 74 7.98 2.18 -11.53
CA PHE A 74 9.14 2.96 -11.06
C PHE A 74 10.10 2.15 -10.19
N GLN A 75 9.64 1.02 -9.61
CA GLN A 75 10.41 0.21 -8.67
C GLN A 75 10.58 -1.22 -9.19
N ALA A 76 11.82 -1.70 -9.21
CA ALA A 76 12.12 -3.09 -9.60
C ALA A 76 11.43 -4.13 -8.68
N SER A 77 11.27 -3.83 -7.39
CA SER A 77 10.56 -4.68 -6.44
C SER A 77 9.08 -4.89 -6.83
N LYS A 78 8.42 -3.85 -7.36
CA LYS A 78 7.04 -3.94 -7.85
C LYS A 78 6.94 -4.78 -9.12
N LEU A 79 7.89 -4.64 -10.04
CA LEU A 79 7.96 -5.50 -11.23
C LEU A 79 8.19 -6.97 -10.82
N ARG A 80 9.08 -7.24 -9.86
CA ARG A 80 9.31 -8.61 -9.36
C ARG A 80 8.06 -9.26 -8.80
N ILE A 81 7.27 -8.50 -8.02
CA ILE A 81 5.98 -8.98 -7.50
C ILE A 81 4.98 -9.21 -8.64
N HIS A 82 4.95 -8.32 -9.64
CA HIS A 82 4.08 -8.46 -10.81
C HIS A 82 4.43 -9.73 -11.63
N LEU A 83 5.72 -10.01 -11.86
CA LEU A 83 6.14 -11.21 -12.59
C LEU A 83 5.67 -12.52 -11.95
N LYS A 84 5.51 -12.56 -10.61
CA LYS A 84 4.89 -13.71 -9.92
C LYS A 84 3.43 -13.95 -10.32
N MET A 85 2.73 -12.95 -10.85
CA MET A 85 1.36 -13.15 -11.36
C MET A 85 1.37 -13.94 -12.67
N HIS A 86 2.38 -13.77 -13.51
CA HIS A 86 2.53 -14.55 -14.75
C HIS A 86 2.94 -16.00 -14.47
N SER A 87 3.82 -16.22 -13.49
CA SER A 87 4.23 -17.57 -13.08
C SER A 87 3.18 -18.33 -12.25
N GLY A 88 2.12 -17.63 -11.78
CA GLY A 88 1.14 -18.21 -10.87
C GLY A 88 1.69 -18.55 -9.49
N GLU A 89 2.92 -18.14 -9.17
CA GLU A 89 3.58 -18.43 -7.90
C GLU A 89 2.91 -17.68 -6.74
N LYS A 90 2.21 -18.42 -5.88
CA LYS A 90 1.61 -17.90 -4.64
C LYS A 90 2.41 -18.37 -3.43
N SER A 91 3.52 -17.70 -3.14
CA SER A 91 4.45 -18.09 -2.08
C SER A 91 3.95 -17.79 -0.66
N ASN A 92 2.94 -16.94 -0.51
CA ASN A 92 2.37 -16.60 0.80
C ASN A 92 1.09 -17.42 1.01
N LYS A 93 1.17 -18.53 1.75
CA LYS A 93 0.07 -19.47 2.00
C LYS A 93 -0.57 -19.21 3.37
N CYS A 94 -1.89 -19.33 3.45
CA CYS A 94 -2.60 -19.38 4.72
C CYS A 94 -2.34 -20.74 5.40
N ASN A 95 -2.22 -20.74 6.72
CA ASN A 95 -2.06 -21.97 7.50
C ASN A 95 -3.41 -22.53 8.00
N GLN A 96 -4.52 -21.82 7.76
CA GLN A 96 -5.85 -22.18 8.23
C GLN A 96 -6.81 -22.57 7.10
N CYS A 97 -6.46 -22.31 5.83
CA CYS A 97 -7.24 -22.69 4.66
C CYS A 97 -6.38 -22.70 3.40
N ASP A 98 -6.94 -23.10 2.25
CA ASP A 98 -6.23 -23.22 0.96
C ASP A 98 -5.90 -21.87 0.29
N TYR A 99 -6.19 -20.75 0.97
CA TYR A 99 -5.90 -19.44 0.42
C TYR A 99 -4.40 -19.19 0.31
N ALA A 100 -3.96 -18.72 -0.85
CA ALA A 100 -2.57 -18.30 -1.08
C ALA A 100 -2.50 -17.03 -1.93
N SER A 101 -1.50 -16.22 -1.71
CA SER A 101 -1.27 -14.95 -2.42
C SER A 101 0.18 -14.77 -2.85
N THR A 102 0.39 -14.01 -3.93
CA THR A 102 1.72 -13.56 -4.36
C THR A 102 2.31 -12.49 -3.43
N ARG A 103 1.47 -11.84 -2.60
CA ARG A 103 1.83 -10.72 -1.75
C ARG A 103 1.57 -11.02 -0.28
N ALA A 104 2.55 -10.75 0.58
CA ALA A 104 2.45 -10.98 2.03
C ALA A 104 1.43 -10.04 2.72
N ASP A 105 1.29 -8.79 2.25
CA ASP A 105 0.31 -7.85 2.80
C ASP A 105 -1.14 -8.28 2.52
N VAL A 106 -1.38 -8.90 1.36
CA VAL A 106 -2.69 -9.48 1.01
C VAL A 106 -3.00 -10.69 1.91
N LEU A 107 -2.01 -11.58 2.14
CA LEU A 107 -2.18 -12.69 3.09
C LEU A 107 -2.46 -12.17 4.51
N ARG A 108 -1.73 -11.15 4.96
CA ARG A 108 -1.95 -10.55 6.30
C ARG A 108 -3.38 -10.01 6.44
N THR A 109 -3.91 -9.40 5.39
CA THR A 109 -5.30 -8.92 5.40
C THR A 109 -6.30 -10.08 5.39
N HIS A 110 -6.01 -11.16 4.64
CA HIS A 110 -6.83 -12.37 4.64
C HIS A 110 -6.86 -13.03 6.04
N LEU A 111 -5.74 -13.10 6.76
CA LEU A 111 -5.70 -13.69 8.11
C LEU A 111 -6.65 -13.00 9.09
N LYS A 112 -6.98 -11.72 8.88
CA LYS A 112 -8.00 -11.03 9.68
C LYS A 112 -9.41 -11.59 9.51
N THR A 113 -9.69 -12.31 8.42
CA THR A 113 -10.98 -12.98 8.24
C THR A 113 -11.14 -14.18 9.18
N HIS A 114 -10.04 -14.85 9.52
CA HIS A 114 -10.05 -15.96 10.49
C HIS A 114 -10.14 -15.47 11.94
N SER A 115 -9.49 -14.37 12.27
CA SER A 115 -9.55 -13.78 13.63
C SER A 115 -10.85 -13.01 13.89
N GLY A 116 -11.68 -12.76 12.87
CA GLY A 116 -12.86 -11.91 12.99
C GLY A 116 -12.55 -10.43 13.27
N GLU A 117 -11.27 -10.03 13.20
CA GLU A 117 -10.85 -8.66 13.47
C GLU A 117 -11.38 -7.69 12.41
N LYS A 118 -12.25 -6.78 12.82
CA LYS A 118 -12.80 -5.70 12.00
C LYS A 118 -12.22 -4.36 12.45
N SER A 119 -11.00 -4.08 12.04
CA SER A 119 -10.27 -2.86 12.46
C SER A 119 -10.73 -1.57 11.78
N ASN A 120 -11.49 -1.66 10.68
CA ASN A 120 -12.02 -0.50 9.97
C ASN A 120 -13.49 -0.29 10.37
N LYS A 121 -13.75 0.62 11.34
CA LYS A 121 -15.06 0.90 11.89
C LYS A 121 -15.66 2.17 11.26
N CYS A 122 -16.97 2.17 11.01
CA CYS A 122 -17.72 3.36 10.67
C CYS A 122 -17.89 4.22 11.94
N ASN A 123 -17.82 5.54 11.77
CA ASN A 123 -18.05 6.50 12.86
C ASN A 123 -19.52 6.96 12.94
N GLN A 124 -20.38 6.52 12.01
CA GLN A 124 -21.79 6.92 11.91
C GLN A 124 -22.76 5.77 12.21
N CYS A 125 -22.29 4.52 12.24
CA CYS A 125 -23.10 3.35 12.56
C CYS A 125 -22.20 2.17 12.99
N ASP A 126 -22.80 1.04 13.38
CA ASP A 126 -22.09 -0.15 13.89
C ASP A 126 -21.36 -0.95 12.81
N TYR A 127 -21.33 -0.48 11.56
CA TYR A 127 -20.63 -1.18 10.50
C TYR A 127 -19.12 -1.22 10.75
N ALA A 128 -18.54 -2.41 10.63
CA ALA A 128 -17.09 -2.60 10.69
C ALA A 128 -16.63 -3.65 9.68
N SER A 129 -15.43 -3.50 9.14
CA SER A 129 -14.85 -4.40 8.15
C SER A 129 -13.37 -4.66 8.39
N SER A 130 -12.88 -5.83 7.98
CA SER A 130 -11.45 -6.16 7.92
C SER A 130 -10.74 -5.41 6.78
N TYR A 131 -11.48 -4.91 5.79
CA TYR A 131 -10.95 -4.22 4.61
C TYR A 131 -11.31 -2.74 4.60
N ALA A 132 -10.30 -1.87 4.49
CA ALA A 132 -10.50 -0.42 4.39
C ALA A 132 -11.30 -0.01 3.12
N SER A 133 -11.17 -0.77 2.03
CA SER A 133 -11.95 -0.55 0.81
C SER A 133 -13.44 -0.75 1.02
N HIS A 134 -13.84 -1.73 1.82
CA HIS A 134 -15.23 -1.99 2.16
C HIS A 134 -15.82 -0.85 3.02
N LEU A 135 -15.06 -0.36 4.02
CA LEU A 135 -15.47 0.80 4.79
C LEU A 135 -15.64 2.04 3.90
N ARG A 136 -14.70 2.28 2.97
CA ARG A 136 -14.80 3.40 2.03
C ARG A 136 -16.06 3.32 1.16
N THR A 137 -16.40 2.11 0.67
CA THR A 137 -17.63 1.90 -0.10
C THR A 137 -18.87 2.10 0.77
N HIS A 138 -18.86 1.62 2.02
CA HIS A 138 -19.94 1.81 2.97
C HIS A 138 -20.17 3.31 3.31
N LEU A 139 -19.12 4.10 3.51
CA LEU A 139 -19.23 5.54 3.80
C LEU A 139 -19.93 6.33 2.68
N LYS A 140 -19.86 5.87 1.42
CA LYS A 140 -20.61 6.46 0.31
C LYS A 140 -22.13 6.32 0.47
N MET A 141 -22.62 5.35 1.23
CA MET A 141 -24.05 5.23 1.53
C MET A 141 -24.51 6.34 2.47
N HIS A 142 -23.67 6.76 3.42
CA HIS A 142 -23.99 7.90 4.30
C HIS A 142 -23.95 9.25 3.58
N SER A 143 -23.04 9.43 2.62
CA SER A 143 -22.97 10.65 1.81
C SER A 143 -24.01 10.74 0.69
N GLY A 144 -24.76 9.66 0.43
CA GLY A 144 -25.69 9.59 -0.69
C GLY A 144 -25.03 9.57 -2.06
N GLU A 145 -23.72 9.43 -2.12
CA GLU A 145 -22.92 9.47 -3.34
C GLU A 145 -23.06 8.15 -4.13
N LYS A 146 -23.91 8.15 -5.15
CA LYS A 146 -24.06 7.03 -6.10
C LYS A 146 -22.99 7.17 -7.19
N SER A 147 -21.83 6.54 -7.00
CA SER A 147 -20.71 6.60 -7.96
C SER A 147 -20.91 5.73 -9.21
N ASN A 148 -21.83 4.77 -9.18
CA ASN A 148 -22.13 3.89 -10.30
C ASN A 148 -23.48 4.31 -10.92
N LYS A 149 -23.45 5.25 -11.88
CA LYS A 149 -24.61 5.57 -12.73
C LYS A 149 -24.70 4.53 -13.84
N CYS A 150 -25.87 3.92 -13.99
CA CYS A 150 -26.17 3.07 -15.14
C CYS A 150 -26.61 3.98 -16.30
N ASN A 151 -25.75 4.16 -17.31
CA ASN A 151 -26.07 4.97 -18.48
C ASN A 151 -27.27 4.44 -19.30
N GLN A 152 -27.63 3.15 -19.12
CA GLN A 152 -28.81 2.56 -19.76
C GLN A 152 -30.12 2.78 -18.97
N CYS A 153 -30.05 3.01 -17.65
CA CYS A 153 -31.23 3.21 -16.82
C CYS A 153 -31.79 4.63 -16.90
N ASP A 154 -30.97 5.62 -17.25
CA ASP A 154 -31.43 7.01 -17.41
C ASP A 154 -32.27 7.21 -18.67
N SER A 155 -32.28 6.24 -19.63
CA SER A 155 -33.08 6.30 -20.88
C SER A 155 -34.51 5.85 -20.70
N ILE A 156 -34.96 5.33 -19.54
CA ILE A 156 -36.27 4.71 -19.33
C ILE A 156 -37.24 5.62 -18.54
N GLN A 157 -36.84 6.82 -18.15
CA GLN A 157 -37.75 7.75 -17.42
C GLN A 157 -38.64 8.60 -18.33
N GLY A 158 -38.98 8.11 -19.52
CA GLY A 158 -39.86 8.79 -20.49
C GLY A 158 -41.21 8.13 -20.72
N VAL A 159 -41.66 7.14 -19.93
CA VAL A 159 -43.03 6.58 -20.08
C VAL A 159 -43.88 7.00 -18.90
N SER A 160 -44.52 8.15 -19.05
CA SER A 160 -45.65 8.60 -18.24
C SER A 160 -46.74 7.54 -18.24
N ARG A 161 -46.98 6.85 -17.12
CA ARG A 161 -48.22 6.12 -16.90
C ARG A 161 -49.30 7.14 -16.51
N LYS A 162 -50.07 7.61 -17.50
CA LYS A 162 -51.41 8.14 -17.24
C LYS A 162 -52.30 6.97 -16.85
N ARG A 163 -52.83 7.01 -15.66
CA ARG A 163 -54.16 6.58 -15.24
C ARG A 163 -54.62 7.39 -14.04
#